data_0575424d56266d8b714505dfd6c9cdbf
#
_entry.id   0575424d56266d8b714505dfd6c9cdbf
#
_cell.length_a   1.000
_cell.length_b   1.000
_cell.length_c   1.000
_cell.angle_alpha   90.00
_cell.angle_beta   90.00
_cell.angle_gamma   90.00
#
_symmetry.space_group_name_H-M   'P 1'
#
loop_
_entity.id
_entity.type
_entity.pdbx_description
1 polymer ?
#
loop_
_entity_poly.entity_id
_entity_poly.type
_entity_poly.pdbx_seq_one_letter_code
_entity_poly.pdbx_strand_id
1 'polypeptide(L)'
;MRNIINTAWTEIQPPPKSAGRANYLTAFTHVKEQDKTHIVEIIDVEKVLAEIVHYDASISKEVLDESLLNHMDGRTILIVDDSSTARNQVKDTLSQLGLNIIECHDGLQALNLLKSWCDEGKDIYSELLMMITDAEMPEMDGYKLTYEIRNDPRMKDLFITLNTSLSGSFNEAMVQKVGCNRFISKFQPDLLVQVAQERLREVLS
;
A
#
# COMPACT_ATOMS: atom_id res chain seq x y z
N MET A 1 27.18 15.07 8.96
CA MET A 1 26.05 14.82 8.05
C MET A 1 26.58 13.93 6.94
N ARG A 2 26.02 12.75 6.71
CA ARG A 2 26.40 11.91 5.56
C ARG A 2 25.75 12.50 4.32
N ASN A 3 26.43 12.43 3.20
CA ASN A 3 25.98 13.05 1.95
C ASN A 3 24.74 12.32 1.42
N ILE A 4 23.80 13.05 0.83
CA ILE A 4 22.72 12.47 0.04
C ILE A 4 23.34 11.97 -1.26
N ILE A 5 23.09 10.72 -1.59
CA ILE A 5 23.61 10.06 -2.78
C ILE A 5 22.43 9.93 -3.76
N ASN A 6 22.63 10.43 -4.98
CA ASN A 6 21.68 10.21 -6.07
C ASN A 6 22.16 9.02 -6.90
N THR A 7 21.32 8.03 -7.09
CA THR A 7 21.57 6.87 -7.96
C THR A 7 20.39 6.66 -8.90
N ALA A 8 20.62 6.06 -10.07
CA ALA A 8 19.57 5.71 -11.00
C ALA A 8 19.01 4.32 -10.64
N TRP A 9 17.73 4.08 -10.86
CA TRP A 9 17.09 2.77 -10.66
C TRP A 9 17.82 1.63 -11.39
N THR A 10 18.43 1.92 -12.56
CA THR A 10 19.22 0.95 -13.34
C THR A 10 20.52 0.52 -12.66
N GLU A 11 20.97 1.25 -11.64
CA GLU A 11 22.18 0.94 -10.86
C GLU A 11 21.86 0.12 -9.60
N ILE A 12 20.57 -0.03 -9.27
CA ILE A 12 20.09 -0.81 -8.15
C ILE A 12 19.94 -2.27 -8.61
N GLN A 13 20.60 -3.18 -7.92
CA GLN A 13 20.66 -4.60 -8.27
C GLN A 13 19.92 -5.44 -7.24
N PRO A 14 19.22 -6.50 -7.66
CA PRO A 14 18.57 -7.42 -6.72
C PRO A 14 19.62 -8.17 -5.89
N PRO A 15 19.25 -8.64 -4.68
CA PRO A 15 20.14 -9.39 -3.82
C PRO A 15 20.58 -10.70 -4.49
N PRO A 16 21.80 -11.18 -4.23
CA PRO A 16 22.28 -12.44 -4.78
C PRO A 16 21.42 -13.61 -4.28
N LYS A 17 21.17 -14.60 -5.15
CA LYS A 17 20.33 -15.76 -4.83
C LYS A 17 20.80 -16.57 -3.61
N SER A 18 22.07 -16.41 -3.22
CA SER A 18 22.69 -17.05 -2.05
C SER A 18 22.37 -16.37 -0.71
N ALA A 19 21.69 -15.23 -0.73
CA ALA A 19 21.45 -14.41 0.46
C ALA A 19 20.43 -15.01 1.45
N GLY A 20 19.85 -16.17 1.19
CA GLY A 20 18.98 -16.92 2.14
C GLY A 20 17.60 -16.30 2.39
N ARG A 21 16.69 -17.06 3.04
CA ARG A 21 15.29 -16.65 3.32
C ARG A 21 15.14 -15.59 4.42
N ALA A 22 16.15 -15.38 5.25
CA ALA A 22 16.13 -14.42 6.37
C ALA A 22 16.77 -13.08 6.00
N ASN A 23 16.87 -12.76 4.71
CA ASN A 23 17.59 -11.59 4.27
C ASN A 23 16.67 -10.37 4.21
N TYR A 24 17.02 -9.34 4.99
CA TYR A 24 16.39 -8.01 4.95
C TYR A 24 16.89 -7.16 3.79
N LEU A 25 17.81 -7.69 2.98
CA LEU A 25 18.38 -7.00 1.85
C LEU A 25 17.38 -7.00 0.68
N THR A 26 16.82 -5.85 0.39
CA THR A 26 15.92 -5.66 -0.76
C THR A 26 16.69 -5.49 -2.05
N ALA A 27 17.80 -4.76 -2.00
CA ALA A 27 18.65 -4.47 -3.15
C ALA A 27 20.02 -3.98 -2.69
N PHE A 28 20.94 -3.82 -3.63
CA PHE A 28 22.20 -3.12 -3.37
C PHE A 28 22.61 -2.26 -4.56
N THR A 29 23.43 -1.26 -4.30
CA THR A 29 24.01 -0.41 -5.32
C THR A 29 25.47 -0.09 -5.02
N HIS A 30 26.18 0.43 -5.99
CA HIS A 30 27.57 0.82 -5.86
C HIS A 30 27.66 2.34 -5.88
N VAL A 31 28.34 2.88 -4.86
CA VAL A 31 28.56 4.31 -4.74
C VAL A 31 30.06 4.60 -4.79
N LYS A 32 30.45 5.51 -5.66
CA LYS A 32 31.82 6.00 -5.75
C LYS A 32 31.99 7.20 -4.83
N GLU A 33 32.88 7.10 -3.86
CA GLU A 33 33.26 8.19 -2.99
C GLU A 33 34.79 8.36 -3.09
N GLN A 34 35.24 9.49 -3.65
CA GLN A 34 36.63 9.75 -4.01
C GLN A 34 37.15 8.64 -4.95
N ASP A 35 38.17 7.87 -4.59
CA ASP A 35 38.76 6.80 -5.38
C ASP A 35 38.30 5.40 -4.94
N LYS A 36 37.29 5.31 -4.09
CA LYS A 36 36.77 4.02 -3.57
C LYS A 36 35.34 3.79 -4.00
N THR A 37 35.05 2.54 -4.36
CA THR A 37 33.68 2.08 -4.60
C THR A 37 33.17 1.39 -3.34
N HIS A 38 32.06 1.85 -2.82
CA HIS A 38 31.36 1.27 -1.68
C HIS A 38 30.11 0.54 -2.15
N ILE A 39 29.82 -0.60 -1.55
CA ILE A 39 28.54 -1.29 -1.71
C ILE A 39 27.59 -0.67 -0.67
N VAL A 40 26.46 -0.20 -1.12
CA VAL A 40 25.37 0.30 -0.27
C VAL A 40 24.24 -0.73 -0.34
N GLU A 41 23.88 -1.26 0.81
CA GLU A 41 22.79 -2.21 0.98
C GLU A 41 21.50 -1.46 1.29
N ILE A 42 20.43 -1.80 0.56
CA ILE A 42 19.08 -1.27 0.78
C ILE A 42 18.32 -2.32 1.59
N ILE A 43 17.91 -1.94 2.79
CA ILE A 43 17.28 -2.85 3.75
C ILE A 43 15.76 -2.61 3.74
N ASP A 44 15.00 -3.70 3.73
CA ASP A 44 13.56 -3.71 3.99
C ASP A 44 13.31 -3.42 5.48
N VAL A 45 13.05 -2.15 5.77
CA VAL A 45 12.81 -1.69 7.16
C VAL A 45 11.50 -2.26 7.70
N GLU A 46 10.49 -2.46 6.85
CA GLU A 46 9.20 -3.02 7.25
C GLU A 46 9.35 -4.47 7.71
N LYS A 47 10.13 -5.25 6.98
CA LYS A 47 10.44 -6.62 7.38
C LYS A 47 11.25 -6.69 8.70
N VAL A 48 12.19 -5.76 8.88
CA VAL A 48 12.92 -5.64 10.15
C VAL A 48 11.98 -5.26 11.30
N LEU A 49 11.11 -4.28 11.07
CA LEU A 49 10.12 -3.85 12.07
C LEU A 49 9.12 -4.97 12.41
N ALA A 50 8.67 -5.73 11.42
CA ALA A 50 7.74 -6.84 11.62
C ALA A 50 8.32 -7.98 12.49
N GLU A 51 9.66 -8.16 12.50
CA GLU A 51 10.30 -9.12 13.40
C GLU A 51 10.54 -8.57 14.81
N ILE A 52 10.75 -7.26 14.94
CA ILE A 52 10.99 -6.61 16.23
C ILE A 52 9.66 -6.31 16.95
N VAL A 53 8.69 -5.82 16.19
CA VAL A 53 7.36 -5.45 16.69
C VAL A 53 6.40 -6.54 16.24
N HIS A 54 5.93 -7.36 17.16
CA HIS A 54 4.84 -8.29 16.86
C HIS A 54 3.63 -7.44 16.46
N TYR A 55 3.29 -7.49 15.16
CA TYR A 55 2.07 -6.87 14.67
C TYR A 55 0.88 -7.62 15.23
N ASP A 56 0.12 -6.94 16.07
CA ASP A 56 -1.17 -7.44 16.55
C ASP A 56 -2.25 -6.96 15.58
N ALA A 57 -2.77 -7.88 14.78
CA ALA A 57 -3.87 -7.60 13.85
C ALA A 57 -5.24 -7.54 14.55
N SER A 58 -5.28 -7.70 15.88
CA SER A 58 -6.53 -7.65 16.63
C SER A 58 -7.17 -6.27 16.53
N ILE A 59 -8.48 -6.27 16.34
CA ILE A 59 -9.30 -5.07 16.24
C ILE A 59 -9.84 -4.76 17.63
N SER A 60 -9.69 -3.50 18.06
CA SER A 60 -10.29 -3.04 19.32
C SER A 60 -11.80 -3.09 19.24
N LYS A 61 -12.46 -3.62 20.28
CA LYS A 61 -13.93 -3.73 20.32
C LYS A 61 -14.63 -2.38 20.20
N GLU A 62 -13.98 -1.33 20.69
CA GLU A 62 -14.47 0.05 20.68
C GLU A 62 -14.54 0.64 19.25
N VAL A 63 -13.75 0.09 18.33
CA VAL A 63 -13.68 0.53 16.93
C VAL A 63 -14.68 -0.20 16.06
N LEU A 64 -15.02 -1.44 16.44
CA LEU A 64 -15.86 -2.31 15.63
C LEU A 64 -17.34 -1.94 15.76
N ASP A 65 -17.95 -1.53 14.63
CA ASP A 65 -19.39 -1.32 14.51
C ASP A 65 -20.05 -2.63 14.03
N GLU A 66 -20.57 -3.41 14.98
CA GLU A 66 -21.19 -4.71 14.70
C GLU A 66 -22.38 -4.59 13.71
N SER A 67 -23.06 -3.42 13.66
CA SER A 67 -24.19 -3.22 12.74
C SER A 67 -23.77 -3.22 11.28
N LEU A 68 -22.50 -2.96 10.98
CA LEU A 68 -21.95 -2.92 9.62
C LEU A 68 -21.40 -4.26 9.15
N LEU A 69 -21.12 -5.21 10.03
CA LEU A 69 -20.47 -6.48 9.67
C LEU A 69 -21.23 -7.23 8.57
N ASN A 70 -22.54 -7.33 8.69
CA ASN A 70 -23.37 -8.01 7.67
C ASN A 70 -23.34 -7.30 6.30
N HIS A 71 -23.01 -6.02 6.24
CA HIS A 71 -22.90 -5.24 5.02
C HIS A 71 -21.47 -5.22 4.45
N MET A 72 -20.49 -5.62 5.26
CA MET A 72 -19.09 -5.79 4.84
C MET A 72 -18.85 -7.14 4.18
N ASP A 73 -19.59 -8.16 4.63
CA ASP A 73 -19.42 -9.54 4.14
C ASP A 73 -19.52 -9.62 2.62
N GLY A 74 -18.51 -10.24 2.00
CA GLY A 74 -18.42 -10.38 0.55
C GLY A 74 -17.99 -9.12 -0.22
N ARG A 75 -17.87 -7.94 0.42
CA ARG A 75 -17.31 -6.75 -0.22
C ARG A 75 -15.82 -6.92 -0.49
N THR A 76 -15.33 -6.33 -1.57
CA THR A 76 -13.94 -6.50 -2.00
C THR A 76 -13.12 -5.22 -1.79
N ILE A 77 -11.89 -5.40 -1.30
CA ILE A 77 -10.87 -4.35 -1.18
C ILE A 77 -9.65 -4.75 -2.02
N LEU A 78 -9.10 -3.80 -2.76
CA LEU A 78 -7.84 -3.96 -3.48
C LEU A 78 -6.69 -3.42 -2.60
N ILE A 79 -5.71 -4.27 -2.30
CA ILE A 79 -4.48 -3.90 -1.59
C ILE A 79 -3.33 -3.85 -2.58
N VAL A 80 -2.58 -2.76 -2.58
CA VAL A 80 -1.43 -2.54 -3.47
C VAL A 80 -0.22 -2.14 -2.62
N ASP A 81 0.75 -3.02 -2.51
CA ASP A 81 1.96 -2.80 -1.69
C ASP A 81 3.03 -3.79 -2.17
N ASP A 82 4.29 -3.40 -2.29
CA ASP A 82 5.37 -4.28 -2.72
C ASP A 82 5.87 -5.20 -1.59
N SER A 83 5.67 -4.80 -0.33
CA SER A 83 5.98 -5.59 0.85
C SER A 83 4.92 -6.66 1.11
N SER A 84 5.30 -7.94 0.98
CA SER A 84 4.40 -9.06 1.34
C SER A 84 4.00 -9.04 2.83
N THR A 85 4.88 -8.53 3.69
CA THR A 85 4.61 -8.37 5.12
C THR A 85 3.51 -7.35 5.35
N ALA A 86 3.61 -6.17 4.73
CA ALA A 86 2.58 -5.12 4.86
C ALA A 86 1.24 -5.59 4.26
N ARG A 87 1.23 -6.24 3.09
CA ARG A 87 0.00 -6.81 2.51
C ARG A 87 -0.67 -7.81 3.45
N ASN A 88 0.11 -8.74 4.03
CA ASN A 88 -0.42 -9.74 4.96
C ASN A 88 -1.04 -9.07 6.20
N GLN A 89 -0.41 -8.05 6.76
CA GLN A 89 -0.92 -7.33 7.92
C GLN A 89 -2.26 -6.66 7.64
N VAL A 90 -2.38 -5.94 6.51
CA VAL A 90 -3.64 -5.32 6.08
C VAL A 90 -4.71 -6.39 5.83
N LYS A 91 -4.34 -7.48 5.17
CA LYS A 91 -5.22 -8.61 4.88
C LYS A 91 -5.71 -9.29 6.16
N ASP A 92 -4.81 -9.60 7.11
CA ASP A 92 -5.15 -10.25 8.37
C ASP A 92 -6.11 -9.40 9.21
N THR A 93 -5.95 -8.07 9.16
CA THR A 93 -6.87 -7.14 9.82
C THR A 93 -8.24 -7.13 9.13
N LEU A 94 -8.29 -6.88 7.84
CA LEU A 94 -9.56 -6.65 7.12
C LEU A 94 -10.36 -7.93 6.86
N SER A 95 -9.70 -9.08 6.76
CA SER A 95 -10.39 -10.38 6.62
C SER A 95 -11.25 -10.73 7.82
N GLN A 96 -10.95 -10.19 9.02
CA GLN A 96 -11.78 -10.35 10.21
C GLN A 96 -13.16 -9.71 10.07
N LEU A 97 -13.34 -8.80 9.11
CA LEU A 97 -14.61 -8.13 8.80
C LEU A 97 -15.43 -8.84 7.71
N GLY A 98 -14.99 -10.02 7.24
CA GLY A 98 -15.64 -10.73 6.13
C GLY A 98 -15.33 -10.15 4.74
N LEU A 99 -14.38 -9.23 4.63
CA LEU A 99 -13.99 -8.60 3.37
C LEU A 99 -13.16 -9.54 2.49
N ASN A 100 -13.45 -9.55 1.19
CA ASN A 100 -12.61 -10.17 0.19
C ASN A 100 -11.43 -9.26 -0.16
N ILE A 101 -10.25 -9.87 -0.32
CA ILE A 101 -9.03 -9.13 -0.60
C ILE A 101 -8.46 -9.53 -1.96
N ILE A 102 -8.19 -8.53 -2.79
CA ILE A 102 -7.39 -8.67 -4.01
C ILE A 102 -6.06 -7.98 -3.76
N GLU A 103 -4.96 -8.63 -4.14
CA GLU A 103 -3.61 -8.14 -3.90
C GLU A 103 -2.90 -7.81 -5.21
N CYS A 104 -2.23 -6.66 -5.25
CA CYS A 104 -1.26 -6.28 -6.28
C CYS A 104 0.07 -5.91 -5.63
N HIS A 105 1.18 -6.14 -6.36
CA HIS A 105 2.52 -5.97 -5.83
C HIS A 105 3.16 -4.62 -6.20
N ASP A 106 2.53 -3.86 -7.08
CA ASP A 106 2.93 -2.53 -7.51
C ASP A 106 1.77 -1.78 -8.15
N GLY A 107 1.94 -0.47 -8.32
CA GLY A 107 0.90 0.38 -8.89
C GLY A 107 0.60 0.10 -10.35
N LEU A 108 1.58 -0.39 -11.13
CA LEU A 108 1.36 -0.70 -12.55
C LEU A 108 0.46 -1.93 -12.71
N GLN A 109 0.68 -2.96 -11.88
CA GLN A 109 -0.18 -4.14 -11.84
C GLN A 109 -1.62 -3.76 -11.47
N ALA A 110 -1.80 -2.94 -10.43
CA ALA A 110 -3.10 -2.47 -10.00
C ALA A 110 -3.81 -1.65 -11.09
N LEU A 111 -3.11 -0.73 -11.74
CA LEU A 111 -3.67 0.07 -12.82
C LEU A 111 -4.12 -0.81 -14.01
N ASN A 112 -3.31 -1.79 -14.38
CA ASN A 112 -3.64 -2.71 -15.47
C ASN A 112 -4.85 -3.57 -15.12
N LEU A 113 -4.97 -4.05 -13.88
CA LEU A 113 -6.14 -4.79 -13.40
C LEU A 113 -7.41 -3.93 -13.50
N LEU A 114 -7.39 -2.71 -12.98
CA LEU A 114 -8.54 -1.81 -13.00
C LEU A 114 -8.95 -1.45 -14.44
N LYS A 115 -7.98 -1.17 -15.31
CA LYS A 115 -8.26 -0.91 -16.73
C LYS A 115 -8.87 -2.12 -17.44
N SER A 116 -8.36 -3.33 -17.18
CA SER A 116 -8.95 -4.55 -17.78
C SER A 116 -10.40 -4.75 -17.36
N TRP A 117 -10.73 -4.48 -16.10
CA TRP A 117 -12.12 -4.54 -15.64
C TRP A 117 -13.02 -3.51 -16.33
N CYS A 118 -12.53 -2.28 -16.49
CA CYS A 118 -13.25 -1.25 -17.26
C CYS A 118 -13.45 -1.67 -18.71
N ASP A 119 -12.43 -2.27 -19.35
CA ASP A 119 -12.47 -2.72 -20.74
C ASP A 119 -13.42 -3.93 -20.92
N GLU A 120 -13.58 -4.76 -19.88
CA GLU A 120 -14.56 -5.83 -19.79
C GLU A 120 -16.00 -5.33 -19.50
N GLY A 121 -16.18 -4.04 -19.28
CA GLY A 121 -17.46 -3.43 -18.95
C GLY A 121 -17.91 -3.58 -17.51
N LYS A 122 -17.00 -3.95 -16.59
CA LYS A 122 -17.28 -4.00 -15.16
C LYS A 122 -17.35 -2.59 -14.57
N ASP A 123 -18.26 -2.41 -13.65
CA ASP A 123 -18.35 -1.18 -12.84
C ASP A 123 -17.42 -1.29 -11.62
N ILE A 124 -16.34 -0.53 -11.64
CA ILE A 124 -15.32 -0.52 -10.58
C ILE A 124 -15.93 -0.24 -9.20
N TYR A 125 -16.95 0.60 -9.13
CA TYR A 125 -17.58 1.00 -7.87
C TYR A 125 -18.48 -0.10 -7.27
N SER A 126 -18.96 -0.99 -8.11
CA SER A 126 -19.67 -2.21 -7.68
C SER A 126 -18.71 -3.33 -7.30
N GLU A 127 -17.56 -3.43 -7.98
CA GLU A 127 -16.54 -4.47 -7.72
C GLU A 127 -15.72 -4.19 -6.46
N LEU A 128 -15.38 -2.91 -6.20
CA LEU A 128 -14.50 -2.53 -5.10
C LEU A 128 -15.18 -1.56 -4.13
N LEU A 129 -15.11 -1.88 -2.85
CA LEU A 129 -15.45 -0.94 -1.78
C LEU A 129 -14.44 0.20 -1.75
N MET A 130 -13.14 -0.13 -1.80
CA MET A 130 -12.04 0.82 -1.78
C MET A 130 -10.73 0.17 -2.24
N MET A 131 -9.73 0.99 -2.50
CA MET A 131 -8.33 0.59 -2.69
C MET A 131 -7.46 1.13 -1.56
N ILE A 132 -6.56 0.30 -1.05
CA ILE A 132 -5.51 0.68 -0.10
C ILE A 132 -4.19 0.50 -0.83
N THR A 133 -3.40 1.56 -0.94
CA THR A 133 -2.12 1.52 -1.66
C THR A 133 -0.99 2.08 -0.82
N ASP A 134 0.18 1.43 -0.88
CA ASP A 134 1.40 2.06 -0.38
C ASP A 134 1.75 3.28 -1.23
N ALA A 135 2.45 4.22 -0.62
CA ALA A 135 2.97 5.41 -1.29
C ALA A 135 4.20 5.11 -2.15
N GLU A 136 5.10 4.26 -1.64
CA GLU A 136 6.41 4.01 -2.23
C GLU A 136 6.52 2.57 -2.72
N MET A 137 6.40 2.37 -4.04
CA MET A 137 6.51 1.07 -4.69
C MET A 137 7.36 1.16 -5.95
N PRO A 138 8.04 0.07 -6.37
CA PRO A 138 8.73 0.02 -7.64
C PRO A 138 7.74 0.12 -8.81
N GLU A 139 8.23 0.34 -10.02
CA GLU A 139 7.50 0.47 -11.29
C GLU A 139 6.52 1.64 -11.30
N MET A 140 5.57 1.68 -10.39
CA MET A 140 4.60 2.77 -10.22
C MET A 140 4.26 2.93 -8.75
N ASP A 141 4.58 4.09 -8.19
CA ASP A 141 4.25 4.45 -6.82
C ASP A 141 2.74 4.76 -6.63
N GLY A 142 2.29 4.81 -5.38
CA GLY A 142 0.89 5.03 -5.04
C GLY A 142 0.36 6.42 -5.42
N TYR A 143 1.23 7.43 -5.48
CA TYR A 143 0.84 8.77 -5.93
C TYR A 143 0.57 8.79 -7.42
N LYS A 144 1.45 8.18 -8.21
CA LYS A 144 1.29 8.05 -9.66
C LYS A 144 0.07 7.20 -10.00
N LEU A 145 -0.12 6.07 -9.30
CA LEU A 145 -1.29 5.23 -9.44
C LEU A 145 -2.58 6.03 -9.21
N THR A 146 -2.65 6.76 -8.09
CA THR A 146 -3.82 7.60 -7.77
C THR A 146 -4.06 8.65 -8.85
N TYR A 147 -3.02 9.33 -9.31
CA TYR A 147 -3.13 10.31 -10.39
C TYR A 147 -3.70 9.69 -11.67
N GLU A 148 -3.23 8.52 -12.10
CA GLU A 148 -3.74 7.84 -13.29
C GLU A 148 -5.22 7.43 -13.13
N ILE A 149 -5.61 6.94 -11.95
CA ILE A 149 -7.01 6.60 -11.63
C ILE A 149 -7.90 7.83 -11.69
N ARG A 150 -7.48 8.96 -11.11
CA ARG A 150 -8.26 10.21 -11.11
C ARG A 150 -8.45 10.80 -12.51
N ASN A 151 -7.54 10.52 -13.44
CA ASN A 151 -7.63 10.97 -14.83
C ASN A 151 -8.42 10.04 -15.75
N ASP A 152 -8.84 8.85 -15.31
CA ASP A 152 -9.72 7.97 -16.09
C ASP A 152 -11.17 8.11 -15.61
N PRO A 153 -12.09 8.64 -16.46
CA PRO A 153 -13.49 8.88 -16.09
C PRO A 153 -14.23 7.63 -15.57
N ARG A 154 -13.76 6.42 -15.93
CA ARG A 154 -14.41 5.15 -15.56
C ARG A 154 -14.13 4.73 -14.12
N MET A 155 -13.08 5.28 -13.50
CA MET A 155 -12.64 4.89 -12.15
C MET A 155 -12.19 6.08 -11.28
N LYS A 156 -12.40 7.33 -11.75
CA LYS A 156 -11.91 8.55 -11.08
C LYS A 156 -12.42 8.73 -9.65
N ASP A 157 -13.60 8.20 -9.33
CA ASP A 157 -14.24 8.34 -8.02
C ASP A 157 -14.00 7.13 -7.09
N LEU A 158 -13.11 6.19 -7.48
CA LEU A 158 -12.69 5.09 -6.62
C LEU A 158 -12.16 5.64 -5.29
N PHE A 159 -12.65 5.09 -4.16
CA PHE A 159 -12.15 5.49 -2.85
C PHE A 159 -10.74 4.93 -2.63
N ILE A 160 -9.77 5.82 -2.42
CA ILE A 160 -8.34 5.48 -2.33
C ILE A 160 -7.80 5.95 -0.99
N THR A 161 -7.20 5.01 -0.26
CA THR A 161 -6.45 5.25 0.97
C THR A 161 -4.98 5.00 0.74
N LEU A 162 -4.13 5.97 1.05
CA LEU A 162 -2.68 5.77 1.13
C LEU A 162 -2.32 5.20 2.50
N ASN A 163 -1.58 4.09 2.51
CA ASN A 163 -1.08 3.40 3.71
C ASN A 163 0.45 3.34 3.64
N THR A 164 1.14 4.22 4.38
CA THR A 164 2.59 4.38 4.24
C THR A 164 3.30 4.50 5.59
N SER A 165 4.56 4.09 5.65
CA SER A 165 5.44 4.26 6.80
C SER A 165 5.96 5.68 6.97
N LEU A 166 5.81 6.54 5.95
CA LEU A 166 6.18 7.95 6.04
C LEU A 166 5.19 8.71 6.91
N SER A 167 5.67 9.27 8.02
CA SER A 167 4.86 10.12 8.91
C SER A 167 5.18 11.61 8.68
N GLY A 168 4.17 12.48 8.73
CA GLY A 168 4.34 13.91 8.83
C GLY A 168 3.50 14.78 7.87
N SER A 169 3.52 16.08 8.11
CA SER A 169 2.77 17.11 7.37
C SER A 169 3.03 17.17 5.86
N PHE A 170 4.17 16.66 5.41
CA PHE A 170 4.52 16.58 3.99
C PHE A 170 3.58 15.64 3.23
N ASN A 171 3.14 14.56 3.87
CA ASN A 171 2.27 13.57 3.26
C ASN A 171 0.83 14.06 3.08
N GLU A 172 0.28 14.82 4.03
CA GLU A 172 -1.08 15.37 3.91
C GLU A 172 -1.21 16.30 2.69
N ALA A 173 -0.23 17.16 2.46
CA ALA A 173 -0.22 18.04 1.30
C ALA A 173 -0.13 17.28 -0.03
N MET A 174 0.62 16.16 -0.07
CA MET A 174 0.72 15.30 -1.25
C MET A 174 -0.57 14.52 -1.48
N VAL A 175 -1.18 13.97 -0.42
CA VAL A 175 -2.46 13.26 -0.48
C VAL A 175 -3.55 14.14 -1.10
N GLN A 176 -3.68 15.37 -0.63
CA GLN A 176 -4.64 16.34 -1.19
C GLN A 176 -4.33 16.67 -2.65
N LYS A 177 -3.06 16.83 -3.01
CA LYS A 177 -2.62 17.19 -4.36
C LYS A 177 -2.91 16.09 -5.39
N VAL A 178 -2.75 14.81 -5.01
CA VAL A 178 -3.00 13.69 -5.93
C VAL A 178 -4.44 13.18 -5.89
N GLY A 179 -5.24 13.60 -4.91
CA GLY A 179 -6.66 13.29 -4.81
C GLY A 179 -6.99 11.97 -4.10
N CYS A 180 -6.13 11.51 -3.18
CA CYS A 180 -6.50 10.41 -2.28
C CYS A 180 -7.61 10.83 -1.31
N ASN A 181 -8.45 9.88 -0.91
CA ASN A 181 -9.54 10.14 0.02
C ASN A 181 -9.09 10.13 1.48
N ARG A 182 -8.15 9.24 1.82
CA ARG A 182 -7.62 9.08 3.18
C ARG A 182 -6.12 8.77 3.15
N PHE A 183 -5.50 9.02 4.28
CA PHE A 183 -4.13 8.67 4.59
C PHE A 183 -4.09 7.91 5.92
N ILE A 184 -3.34 6.82 5.98
CA ILE A 184 -3.14 6.02 7.19
C ILE A 184 -1.65 5.72 7.32
N SER A 185 -1.11 5.84 8.53
CA SER A 185 0.22 5.31 8.83
C SER A 185 0.15 3.78 8.90
N LYS A 186 1.15 3.10 8.35
CA LYS A 186 1.25 1.63 8.44
C LYS A 186 1.23 1.17 9.91
N PHE A 187 0.84 -0.08 10.11
CA PHE A 187 0.75 -0.74 11.42
C PHE A 187 -0.32 -0.21 12.38
N GLN A 188 -1.40 0.36 11.86
CA GLN A 188 -2.54 0.85 12.64
C GLN A 188 -3.84 0.13 12.25
N PRO A 189 -4.10 -1.09 12.77
CA PRO A 189 -5.26 -1.91 12.39
C PRO A 189 -6.59 -1.19 12.65
N ASP A 190 -6.73 -0.51 13.78
CA ASP A 190 -7.97 0.19 14.14
C ASP A 190 -8.32 1.30 13.15
N LEU A 191 -7.33 2.04 12.64
CA LEU A 191 -7.58 3.06 11.63
C LEU A 191 -7.99 2.47 10.28
N LEU A 192 -7.43 1.32 9.90
CA LEU A 192 -7.85 0.60 8.69
C LEU A 192 -9.32 0.21 8.77
N VAL A 193 -9.74 -0.33 9.92
CA VAL A 193 -11.12 -0.71 10.19
C VAL A 193 -12.04 0.51 10.16
N GLN A 194 -11.66 1.59 10.83
CA GLN A 194 -12.45 2.84 10.85
C GLN A 194 -12.70 3.36 9.44
N VAL A 195 -11.66 3.44 8.61
CA VAL A 195 -11.80 3.94 7.23
C VAL A 195 -12.65 3.01 6.37
N ALA A 196 -12.53 1.69 6.51
CA ALA A 196 -13.38 0.74 5.80
C ALA A 196 -14.86 0.89 6.20
N GLN A 197 -15.14 1.07 7.49
CA GLN A 197 -16.49 1.32 8.02
C GLN A 197 -17.04 2.67 7.57
N GLU A 198 -16.23 3.74 7.59
CA GLU A 198 -16.63 5.06 7.07
C GLU A 198 -17.03 4.96 5.59
N ARG A 199 -16.18 4.32 4.79
CA ARG A 199 -16.48 4.13 3.36
C ARG A 199 -17.75 3.32 3.14
N LEU A 200 -17.98 2.27 3.91
CA LEU A 200 -19.20 1.48 3.81
C LEU A 200 -20.44 2.31 4.13
N ARG A 201 -20.41 3.16 5.20
CA ARG A 201 -21.52 4.06 5.52
C ARG A 201 -21.84 5.03 4.38
N GLU A 202 -20.81 5.57 3.70
CA GLU A 202 -21.00 6.44 2.53
C GLU A 202 -21.69 5.71 1.38
N VAL A 203 -21.39 4.41 1.18
CA VAL A 203 -22.02 3.60 0.11
C VAL A 203 -23.46 3.22 0.43
N LEU A 204 -23.81 3.10 1.72
CA LEU A 204 -25.15 2.73 2.18
C LEU A 204 -26.10 3.92 2.33
N SER A 205 -25.58 5.17 2.34
CA SER A 205 -26.35 6.41 2.47
C SER A 205 -26.95 6.86 1.15
#